data_00faf575bbf6a5d4c01bb4e994a662b0
#
_entry.id   00faf575bbf6a5d4c01bb4e994a662b0
#
_cell.length_a   1.000
_cell.length_b   1.000
_cell.length_c   1.000
_cell.angle_alpha   90.00
_cell.angle_beta   90.00
_cell.angle_gamma   90.00
#
_symmetry.space_group_name_H-M   'P 1'
#
loop_
_entity.id
_entity.type
_entity.pdbx_description
1 polymer ?
#
loop_
_entity_poly.entity_id
_entity_poly.type
_entity_poly.pdbx_seq_one_letter_code
_entity_poly.pdbx_strand_id
1 'polypeptide(L)'
;MDQRKAVGQGLGSDMNKVRAGYIRSFSKLRADRSAGWTDATKGQAPHKPLLLLSVLDFFAEGSMDANLIEFSAELAELFATYWQTVLPDRRGNMALPFFHLRSSKFWHLVPKHGQDENLVAANRGYASQLQKMILGAQLDDDLFMLLQREENRNALRTVLIQTYFAEEYHLALIEQGEVNLQAYLYSQKLLSQSLELDTDAQPKVRDQGFRKAVVRIYEHRCAF
;
A
#
# COMPACT_ATOMS: atom_id res chain seq x y z
N MET A 1 -1.21 -45.39 -2.66
CA MET A 1 -0.18 -44.33 -2.49
C MET A 1 -0.50 -43.11 -3.36
N ASP A 2 -1.80 -42.77 -3.57
CA ASP A 2 -2.18 -41.80 -4.63
C ASP A 2 -3.20 -40.72 -4.22
N GLN A 3 -3.64 -40.66 -2.97
CA GLN A 3 -4.62 -39.63 -2.54
C GLN A 3 -3.99 -38.31 -2.12
N ARG A 4 -2.69 -38.25 -1.81
CA ARG A 4 -2.02 -36.99 -1.40
C ARG A 4 -1.65 -36.07 -2.58
N LYS A 5 -1.54 -36.58 -3.79
CA LYS A 5 -1.25 -35.80 -5.00
C LYS A 5 -2.47 -35.05 -5.54
N ALA A 6 -3.68 -35.60 -5.38
CA ALA A 6 -4.90 -34.97 -5.90
C ALA A 6 -5.34 -33.75 -5.09
N VAL A 7 -5.10 -33.72 -3.77
CA VAL A 7 -5.46 -32.59 -2.90
C VAL A 7 -4.58 -31.36 -3.16
N GLY A 8 -3.29 -31.55 -3.46
CA GLY A 8 -2.37 -30.44 -3.74
C GLY A 8 -2.62 -29.74 -5.09
N GLN A 9 -3.14 -30.44 -6.08
CA GLN A 9 -3.44 -29.86 -7.40
C GLN A 9 -4.72 -29.02 -7.40
N GLY A 10 -5.72 -29.36 -6.58
CA GLY A 10 -6.96 -28.58 -6.46
C GLY A 10 -6.73 -27.22 -5.79
N LEU A 11 -5.99 -27.17 -4.69
CA LEU A 11 -5.67 -25.95 -3.97
C LEU A 11 -4.84 -24.95 -4.80
N GLY A 12 -3.89 -25.43 -5.60
CA GLY A 12 -3.10 -24.57 -6.48
C GLY A 12 -3.92 -23.97 -7.63
N SER A 13 -4.87 -24.72 -8.17
CA SER A 13 -5.78 -24.23 -9.23
C SER A 13 -6.71 -23.12 -8.72
N ASP A 14 -7.25 -23.26 -7.51
CA ASP A 14 -8.17 -22.28 -6.93
C ASP A 14 -7.45 -20.99 -6.56
N MET A 15 -6.26 -21.06 -5.98
CA MET A 15 -5.42 -19.89 -5.70
C MET A 15 -5.03 -19.12 -6.96
N ASN A 16 -4.77 -19.83 -8.08
CA ASN A 16 -4.47 -19.19 -9.36
C ASN A 16 -5.70 -18.45 -9.92
N LYS A 17 -6.90 -18.98 -9.78
CA LYS A 17 -8.14 -18.30 -10.18
C LYS A 17 -8.40 -17.05 -9.33
N VAL A 18 -8.20 -17.15 -8.02
CA VAL A 18 -8.31 -16.03 -7.08
C VAL A 18 -7.33 -14.93 -7.48
N ARG A 19 -6.06 -15.26 -7.65
CA ARG A 19 -5.03 -14.33 -8.11
C ARG A 19 -5.41 -13.64 -9.42
N ALA A 20 -5.84 -14.41 -10.42
CA ALA A 20 -6.28 -13.86 -11.70
C ALA A 20 -7.48 -12.94 -11.57
N GLY A 21 -8.37 -13.18 -10.60
CA GLY A 21 -9.48 -12.29 -10.23
C GLY A 21 -8.99 -10.93 -9.74
N TYR A 22 -8.05 -10.91 -8.81
CA TYR A 22 -7.50 -9.66 -8.26
C TYR A 22 -6.60 -8.93 -9.27
N ILE A 23 -5.84 -9.61 -10.10
CA ILE A 23 -5.14 -9.01 -11.25
C ILE A 23 -6.12 -8.20 -12.12
N ARG A 24 -7.27 -8.77 -12.46
CA ARG A 24 -8.31 -8.05 -13.22
C ARG A 24 -8.91 -6.89 -12.44
N SER A 25 -9.12 -7.04 -11.12
CA SER A 25 -9.67 -5.98 -10.27
C SER A 25 -8.70 -4.81 -10.13
N PHE A 26 -7.41 -5.08 -9.95
CA PHE A 26 -6.35 -4.09 -9.85
C PHE A 26 -6.09 -3.37 -11.18
N SER A 27 -6.28 -4.04 -12.33
CA SER A 27 -6.17 -3.39 -13.65
C SER A 27 -7.38 -2.53 -14.04
N LYS A 28 -8.48 -2.57 -13.28
CA LYS A 28 -9.73 -1.87 -13.60
C LYS A 28 -10.20 -0.93 -12.48
N LEU A 29 -9.26 -0.30 -11.76
CA LEU A 29 -9.60 0.68 -10.74
C LEU A 29 -10.29 1.88 -11.38
N ARG A 30 -11.41 2.30 -10.79
CA ARG A 30 -12.10 3.52 -11.21
C ARG A 30 -11.27 4.74 -10.80
N ALA A 31 -10.77 5.48 -11.78
CA ALA A 31 -9.97 6.70 -11.60
C ALA A 31 -10.65 7.91 -12.27
N ASP A 32 -10.36 9.10 -11.77
CA ASP A 32 -10.71 10.35 -12.44
C ASP A 32 -9.85 10.52 -13.70
N ARG A 33 -10.47 10.93 -14.80
CA ARG A 33 -9.84 11.16 -16.11
C ARG A 33 -10.02 12.61 -16.58
N SER A 34 -10.15 13.54 -15.65
CA SER A 34 -10.20 14.97 -15.98
C SER A 34 -8.88 15.44 -16.63
N ALA A 35 -8.93 16.54 -17.36
CA ALA A 35 -7.79 17.10 -18.12
C ALA A 35 -6.58 17.53 -17.27
N GLY A 36 -6.64 17.39 -15.95
CA GLY A 36 -5.53 17.73 -15.06
C GLY A 36 -4.45 16.65 -14.91
N TRP A 37 -4.63 15.46 -15.48
CA TRP A 37 -3.68 14.35 -15.37
C TRP A 37 -2.80 14.25 -16.60
N THR A 38 -1.50 14.01 -16.38
CA THR A 38 -0.46 14.01 -17.40
C THR A 38 -0.22 12.62 -17.99
N ASP A 39 0.62 12.55 -19.02
CA ASP A 39 1.06 11.29 -19.64
C ASP A 39 1.76 10.36 -18.64
N ALA A 40 2.46 10.92 -17.63
CA ALA A 40 3.07 10.15 -16.54
C ALA A 40 2.10 9.15 -15.89
N THR A 41 0.82 9.54 -15.81
CA THR A 41 -0.25 8.72 -15.21
C THR A 41 -1.27 8.26 -16.26
N LYS A 42 -0.87 8.22 -17.54
CA LYS A 42 -1.74 7.83 -18.67
C LYS A 42 -3.08 8.58 -18.67
N GLY A 43 -3.06 9.88 -18.34
CA GLY A 43 -4.23 10.77 -18.33
C GLY A 43 -5.28 10.41 -17.25
N GLN A 44 -4.90 9.79 -16.15
CA GLN A 44 -5.82 9.42 -15.07
C GLN A 44 -5.23 9.64 -13.68
N ALA A 45 -6.09 9.81 -12.68
CA ALA A 45 -5.69 10.03 -11.29
C ALA A 45 -4.93 8.81 -10.71
N PRO A 46 -3.67 8.97 -10.27
CA PRO A 46 -2.85 7.87 -9.80
C PRO A 46 -3.09 7.52 -8.31
N HIS A 47 -4.03 8.18 -7.65
CA HIS A 47 -4.22 8.08 -6.21
C HIS A 47 -4.44 6.64 -5.74
N LYS A 48 -5.37 5.90 -6.34
CA LYS A 48 -5.67 4.52 -5.95
C LYS A 48 -4.53 3.55 -6.24
N PRO A 49 -3.93 3.53 -7.44
CA PRO A 49 -2.78 2.66 -7.68
C PRO A 49 -1.59 2.98 -6.78
N LEU A 50 -1.28 4.25 -6.48
CA LEU A 50 -0.21 4.61 -5.56
C LEU A 50 -0.50 4.15 -4.12
N LEU A 51 -1.75 4.30 -3.64
CA LEU A 51 -2.11 3.76 -2.33
C LEU A 51 -1.98 2.24 -2.28
N LEU A 52 -2.41 1.53 -3.33
CA LEU A 52 -2.27 0.07 -3.36
C LEU A 52 -0.80 -0.37 -3.44
N LEU A 53 0.08 0.36 -4.14
CA LEU A 53 1.53 0.12 -4.08
C LEU A 53 2.06 0.26 -2.65
N SER A 54 1.63 1.31 -1.93
CA SER A 54 2.01 1.52 -0.52
C SER A 54 1.50 0.40 0.40
N VAL A 55 0.30 -0.11 0.14
CA VAL A 55 -0.24 -1.27 0.87
C VAL A 55 0.58 -2.53 0.59
N LEU A 56 1.00 -2.76 -0.65
CA LEU A 56 1.86 -3.90 -1.00
C LEU A 56 3.22 -3.84 -0.28
N ASP A 57 3.79 -2.63 -0.11
CA ASP A 57 5.01 -2.45 0.67
C ASP A 57 4.76 -2.71 2.16
N PHE A 58 3.63 -2.25 2.69
CA PHE A 58 3.25 -2.49 4.08
C PHE A 58 3.14 -3.99 4.40
N PHE A 59 2.60 -4.79 3.46
CA PHE A 59 2.65 -6.25 3.54
C PHE A 59 4.06 -6.83 3.43
N ALA A 60 4.94 -6.21 2.63
CA ALA A 60 6.33 -6.66 2.49
C ALA A 60 7.16 -6.42 3.76
N GLU A 61 6.82 -5.41 4.55
CA GLU A 61 7.42 -5.14 5.86
C GLU A 61 7.10 -6.25 6.90
N GLY A 62 6.16 -7.15 6.62
CA GLY A 62 5.78 -8.26 7.51
C GLY A 62 5.06 -7.83 8.79
N SER A 63 4.55 -6.60 8.84
CA SER A 63 3.90 -6.03 10.03
C SER A 63 2.37 -6.23 10.07
N MET A 64 1.82 -6.99 9.11
CA MET A 64 0.38 -7.19 8.97
C MET A 64 -0.08 -8.52 9.58
N ASP A 65 -0.21 -8.55 10.91
CA ASP A 65 -0.69 -9.74 11.64
C ASP A 65 -2.22 -9.94 11.56
N ALA A 66 -2.95 -8.87 11.25
CA ALA A 66 -4.39 -8.88 11.13
C ALA A 66 -4.85 -8.22 9.84
N ASN A 67 -6.01 -8.61 9.32
CA ASN A 67 -6.63 -7.99 8.14
C ASN A 67 -7.23 -6.62 8.50
N LEU A 68 -6.37 -5.67 8.88
CA LEU A 68 -6.75 -4.28 9.15
C LEU A 68 -5.63 -3.35 8.70
N ILE A 69 -5.85 -2.63 7.62
CA ILE A 69 -4.97 -1.58 7.12
C ILE A 69 -5.38 -0.29 7.82
N GLU A 70 -4.60 0.14 8.79
CA GLU A 70 -4.88 1.36 9.53
C GLU A 70 -4.66 2.61 8.66
N PHE A 71 -5.48 3.64 8.90
CA PHE A 71 -5.25 4.97 8.33
C PHE A 71 -4.15 5.67 9.12
N SER A 72 -2.91 5.23 8.94
CA SER A 72 -1.74 5.59 9.73
C SER A 72 -0.83 6.60 9.03
N ALA A 73 0.07 7.20 9.80
CA ALA A 73 1.09 8.09 9.29
C ALA A 73 2.16 7.32 8.47
N GLU A 74 2.47 6.08 8.86
CA GLU A 74 3.40 5.24 8.11
C GLU A 74 2.88 4.93 6.70
N LEU A 75 1.61 4.56 6.58
CA LEU A 75 1.00 4.34 5.26
C LEU A 75 0.97 5.64 4.44
N ALA A 76 0.70 6.78 5.10
CA ALA A 76 0.73 8.08 4.44
C ALA A 76 2.14 8.46 3.95
N GLU A 77 3.17 8.09 4.68
CA GLU A 77 4.56 8.31 4.28
C GLU A 77 4.92 7.45 3.05
N LEU A 78 4.60 6.16 3.05
CA LEU A 78 4.78 5.29 1.87
C LEU A 78 4.02 5.83 0.65
N PHE A 79 2.80 6.29 0.84
CA PHE A 79 2.04 6.93 -0.23
C PHE A 79 2.73 8.19 -0.76
N ALA A 80 3.29 9.02 0.13
CA ALA A 80 3.99 10.24 -0.25
C ALA A 80 5.27 9.95 -1.03
N THR A 81 6.03 8.90 -0.71
CA THR A 81 7.24 8.53 -1.47
C THR A 81 6.90 8.14 -2.91
N TYR A 82 5.87 7.31 -3.11
CA TYR A 82 5.40 6.98 -4.44
C TYR A 82 4.82 8.18 -5.20
N TRP A 83 4.08 9.03 -4.48
CA TRP A 83 3.54 10.25 -5.06
C TRP A 83 4.64 11.16 -5.60
N GLN A 84 5.69 11.40 -4.81
CA GLN A 84 6.84 12.22 -5.18
C GLN A 84 7.62 11.65 -6.38
N THR A 85 7.66 10.33 -6.53
CA THR A 85 8.32 9.68 -7.67
C THR A 85 7.63 10.03 -9.00
N VAL A 86 6.30 10.19 -9.01
CA VAL A 86 5.52 10.40 -10.25
C VAL A 86 5.09 11.85 -10.44
N LEU A 87 4.76 12.55 -9.36
CA LEU A 87 4.17 13.89 -9.36
C LEU A 87 4.85 14.80 -8.31
N PRO A 88 6.16 15.09 -8.44
CA PRO A 88 6.93 15.83 -7.42
C PRO A 88 6.40 17.24 -7.18
N ASP A 89 5.82 17.89 -8.21
CA ASP A 89 5.34 19.27 -8.14
C ASP A 89 3.91 19.38 -7.54
N ARG A 90 3.30 18.27 -7.16
CA ARG A 90 1.93 18.23 -6.62
C ARG A 90 1.91 17.59 -5.25
N ARG A 91 1.00 18.06 -4.39
CA ARG A 91 0.74 17.42 -3.10
C ARG A 91 -0.26 16.28 -3.26
N GLY A 92 0.13 15.08 -2.82
CA GLY A 92 -0.75 13.92 -2.72
C GLY A 92 -1.60 13.98 -1.45
N ASN A 93 -2.80 13.41 -1.53
CA ASN A 93 -3.68 13.23 -0.38
C ASN A 93 -4.14 11.78 -0.32
N MET A 94 -3.60 11.02 0.64
CA MET A 94 -3.93 9.59 0.84
C MET A 94 -5.38 9.38 1.27
N ALA A 95 -6.00 10.34 1.95
CA ALA A 95 -7.38 10.17 2.44
C ALA A 95 -8.39 9.95 1.31
N LEU A 96 -8.19 10.63 0.18
CA LEU A 96 -9.07 10.46 -0.98
C LEU A 96 -9.08 9.02 -1.51
N PRO A 97 -7.94 8.42 -1.90
CA PRO A 97 -7.93 7.04 -2.39
C PRO A 97 -8.31 6.04 -1.31
N PHE A 98 -7.91 6.25 -0.05
CA PHE A 98 -8.27 5.37 1.05
C PHE A 98 -9.79 5.24 1.18
N PHE A 99 -10.50 6.36 1.14
CA PHE A 99 -11.95 6.38 1.18
C PHE A 99 -12.58 5.84 -0.11
N HIS A 100 -12.09 6.26 -1.28
CA HIS A 100 -12.70 5.93 -2.56
C HIS A 100 -12.40 4.52 -3.07
N LEU A 101 -11.43 3.81 -2.49
CA LEU A 101 -11.20 2.39 -2.76
C LEU A 101 -12.38 1.50 -2.34
N ARG A 102 -13.26 1.97 -1.42
CA ARG A 102 -14.52 1.27 -1.09
C ARG A 102 -15.41 0.98 -2.31
N SER A 103 -15.21 1.70 -3.42
CA SER A 103 -15.88 1.38 -4.68
C SER A 103 -15.33 0.14 -5.37
N SER A 104 -14.19 -0.37 -4.90
CA SER A 104 -13.61 -1.65 -5.30
C SER A 104 -14.08 -2.71 -4.33
N LYS A 105 -14.59 -3.82 -4.84
CA LYS A 105 -15.25 -4.85 -4.04
C LYS A 105 -14.38 -5.49 -2.95
N PHE A 106 -13.08 -5.31 -3.05
CA PHE A 106 -12.08 -5.91 -2.15
C PHE A 106 -11.61 -4.99 -1.01
N TRP A 107 -12.17 -3.78 -0.87
CA TRP A 107 -11.75 -2.78 0.12
C TRP A 107 -12.93 -2.32 0.96
N HIS A 108 -12.93 -2.65 2.23
CA HIS A 108 -14.03 -2.42 3.17
C HIS A 108 -13.59 -1.49 4.29
N LEU A 109 -14.18 -0.30 4.39
CA LEU A 109 -13.90 0.63 5.49
C LEU A 109 -14.42 0.04 6.80
N VAL A 110 -13.61 0.12 7.86
CA VAL A 110 -13.96 -0.36 9.21
C VAL A 110 -14.26 0.85 10.08
N PRO A 111 -15.52 1.11 10.45
CA PRO A 111 -15.89 2.20 11.35
C PRO A 111 -15.30 2.01 12.75
N LYS A 112 -15.02 3.11 13.45
CA LYS A 112 -14.76 3.07 14.88
C LYS A 112 -16.03 2.73 15.65
N HIS A 113 -15.87 2.16 16.84
CA HIS A 113 -17.00 1.83 17.70
C HIS A 113 -17.92 3.06 17.92
N GLY A 114 -19.23 2.88 17.73
CA GLY A 114 -20.22 3.93 17.85
C GLY A 114 -20.33 4.89 16.66
N GLN A 115 -19.59 4.69 15.57
CA GLN A 115 -19.74 5.46 14.35
C GLN A 115 -20.81 4.82 13.46
N ASP A 116 -21.68 5.67 12.88
CA ASP A 116 -22.68 5.25 11.91
C ASP A 116 -22.03 4.98 10.54
N GLU A 117 -22.21 3.79 10.00
CA GLU A 117 -21.70 3.39 8.69
C GLU A 117 -22.21 4.31 7.57
N ASN A 118 -23.44 4.81 7.68
CA ASN A 118 -23.99 5.75 6.70
C ASN A 118 -23.29 7.10 6.74
N LEU A 119 -22.88 7.58 7.93
CA LEU A 119 -22.11 8.80 8.08
C LEU A 119 -20.69 8.60 7.52
N VAL A 120 -20.07 7.46 7.77
CA VAL A 120 -18.79 7.10 7.15
C VAL A 120 -18.94 7.06 5.63
N ALA A 121 -20.03 6.45 5.13
CA ALA A 121 -20.32 6.39 3.70
C ALA A 121 -20.60 7.76 3.07
N ALA A 122 -21.15 8.71 3.80
CA ALA A 122 -21.40 10.08 3.35
C ALA A 122 -20.17 10.98 3.34
N ASN A 123 -19.08 10.59 4.03
CA ASN A 123 -17.84 11.33 4.06
C ASN A 123 -17.26 11.47 2.65
N ARG A 124 -16.67 12.63 2.34
CA ARG A 124 -16.08 12.95 1.04
C ARG A 124 -14.56 12.74 0.99
N GLY A 125 -13.98 11.99 1.94
CA GLY A 125 -12.55 11.70 1.97
C GLY A 125 -11.68 12.79 2.59
N TYR A 126 -12.23 13.62 3.48
CA TYR A 126 -11.43 14.56 4.27
C TYR A 126 -10.63 13.80 5.33
N ALA A 127 -9.30 13.91 5.32
CA ALA A 127 -8.38 13.16 6.18
C ALA A 127 -8.73 13.28 7.67
N SER A 128 -8.99 14.49 8.16
CA SER A 128 -9.32 14.73 9.56
C SER A 128 -10.64 14.10 10.02
N GLN A 129 -11.60 13.97 9.11
CA GLN A 129 -12.87 13.30 9.37
C GLN A 129 -12.72 11.79 9.31
N LEU A 130 -12.04 11.26 8.28
CA LEU A 130 -11.77 9.83 8.16
C LEU A 130 -11.08 9.28 9.40
N GLN A 131 -10.02 9.93 9.85
CA GLN A 131 -9.25 9.52 11.03
C GLN A 131 -10.09 9.46 12.31
N LYS A 132 -11.15 10.28 12.41
CA LYS A 132 -12.09 10.27 13.54
C LYS A 132 -13.13 9.15 13.43
N MET A 133 -13.49 8.75 12.23
CA MET A 133 -14.65 7.89 11.96
C MET A 133 -14.28 6.42 11.70
N ILE A 134 -13.07 6.14 11.18
CA ILE A 134 -12.67 4.78 10.82
C ILE A 134 -11.45 4.31 11.61
N LEU A 135 -11.39 3.01 11.86
CA LEU A 135 -10.17 2.33 12.32
C LEU A 135 -9.19 2.16 11.15
N GLY A 136 -9.72 1.79 10.00
CA GLY A 136 -8.94 1.49 8.83
C GLY A 136 -9.79 0.90 7.71
N ALA A 137 -9.20 0.00 6.96
CA ALA A 137 -9.88 -0.79 5.95
C ALA A 137 -9.47 -2.26 6.05
N GLN A 138 -10.39 -3.16 5.72
CA GLN A 138 -10.15 -4.59 5.56
C GLN A 138 -10.17 -4.96 4.07
N LEU A 139 -9.35 -5.91 3.70
CA LEU A 139 -9.41 -6.56 2.40
C LEU A 139 -10.35 -7.76 2.46
N ASP A 140 -10.80 -8.25 1.29
CA ASP A 140 -11.34 -9.61 1.23
C ASP A 140 -10.31 -10.58 1.81
N ASP A 141 -10.75 -11.58 2.58
CA ASP A 141 -9.85 -12.52 3.25
C ASP A 141 -8.95 -13.26 2.26
N ASP A 142 -9.48 -13.62 1.10
CA ASP A 142 -8.70 -14.24 0.01
C ASP A 142 -7.57 -13.33 -0.49
N LEU A 143 -7.83 -12.02 -0.60
CA LEU A 143 -6.81 -11.05 -1.00
C LEU A 143 -5.78 -10.88 0.11
N PHE A 144 -6.21 -10.76 1.36
CA PHE A 144 -5.31 -10.66 2.51
C PHE A 144 -4.35 -11.86 2.57
N MET A 145 -4.87 -13.09 2.44
CA MET A 145 -4.05 -14.30 2.41
C MET A 145 -3.13 -14.36 1.19
N LEU A 146 -3.60 -13.88 0.04
CA LEU A 146 -2.80 -13.83 -1.19
C LEU A 146 -1.61 -12.87 -1.03
N LEU A 147 -1.79 -11.72 -0.37
CA LEU A 147 -0.74 -10.72 -0.16
C LEU A 147 0.33 -11.13 0.84
N GLN A 148 0.14 -12.18 1.65
CA GLN A 148 1.19 -12.73 2.51
C GLN A 148 2.37 -13.29 1.70
N ARG A 149 2.14 -13.66 0.42
CA ARG A 149 3.18 -14.20 -0.44
C ARG A 149 3.77 -13.15 -1.37
N GLU A 150 5.10 -13.06 -1.37
CA GLU A 150 5.85 -12.09 -2.18
C GLU A 150 5.53 -12.20 -3.68
N GLU A 151 5.47 -13.43 -4.22
CA GLU A 151 5.16 -13.66 -5.63
C GLU A 151 3.84 -13.02 -6.08
N ASN A 152 2.84 -13.01 -5.20
CA ASN A 152 1.54 -12.44 -5.48
C ASN A 152 1.58 -10.90 -5.36
N ARG A 153 2.30 -10.37 -4.36
CA ARG A 153 2.53 -8.92 -4.25
C ARG A 153 3.23 -8.40 -5.49
N ASN A 154 4.27 -9.09 -5.97
CA ASN A 154 5.01 -8.71 -7.17
C ASN A 154 4.12 -8.75 -8.43
N ALA A 155 3.27 -9.76 -8.58
CA ALA A 155 2.32 -9.83 -9.69
C ALA A 155 1.33 -8.66 -9.69
N LEU A 156 0.76 -8.31 -8.52
CA LEU A 156 -0.16 -7.18 -8.39
C LEU A 156 0.54 -5.82 -8.54
N ARG A 157 1.77 -5.68 -8.05
CA ARG A 157 2.63 -4.51 -8.26
C ARG A 157 2.86 -4.27 -9.75
N THR A 158 3.25 -5.30 -10.47
CA THR A 158 3.48 -5.23 -11.92
C THR A 158 2.22 -4.75 -12.65
N VAL A 159 1.05 -5.30 -12.31
CA VAL A 159 -0.23 -4.88 -12.91
C VAL A 159 -0.54 -3.41 -12.64
N LEU A 160 -0.36 -2.94 -11.41
CA LEU A 160 -0.58 -1.53 -11.07
C LEU A 160 0.35 -0.61 -11.87
N ILE A 161 1.65 -0.92 -11.87
CA ILE A 161 2.66 -0.11 -12.54
C ILE A 161 2.40 -0.06 -14.05
N GLN A 162 2.24 -1.21 -14.69
CA GLN A 162 2.03 -1.28 -16.13
C GLN A 162 0.70 -0.66 -16.59
N THR A 163 -0.35 -0.76 -15.78
CA THR A 163 -1.68 -0.26 -16.18
C THR A 163 -1.79 1.26 -16.05
N TYR A 164 -1.22 1.86 -14.98
CA TYR A 164 -1.55 3.22 -14.58
C TYR A 164 -0.44 4.24 -14.84
N PHE A 165 0.79 3.80 -15.13
CA PHE A 165 1.94 4.70 -15.29
C PHE A 165 2.61 4.52 -16.64
N ALA A 166 3.17 5.60 -17.19
CA ALA A 166 3.97 5.56 -18.39
C ALA A 166 5.25 4.73 -18.19
N GLU A 167 5.76 4.13 -19.23
CA GLU A 167 6.86 3.15 -19.16
C GLU A 167 8.12 3.73 -18.51
N GLU A 168 8.40 5.01 -18.73
CA GLU A 168 9.54 5.72 -18.16
C GLU A 168 9.53 5.78 -16.62
N TYR A 169 8.35 5.62 -15.97
CA TYR A 169 8.23 5.58 -14.51
C TYR A 169 8.28 4.17 -13.92
N HIS A 170 8.24 3.13 -14.75
CA HIS A 170 8.13 1.75 -14.25
C HIS A 170 9.31 1.37 -13.37
N LEU A 171 10.54 1.64 -13.84
CA LEU A 171 11.75 1.33 -13.07
C LEU A 171 11.80 2.13 -11.75
N ALA A 172 11.52 3.43 -11.81
CA ALA A 172 11.54 4.28 -10.61
C ALA A 172 10.51 3.85 -9.55
N LEU A 173 9.33 3.37 -9.96
CA LEU A 173 8.31 2.84 -9.05
C LEU A 173 8.71 1.49 -8.43
N ILE A 174 9.40 0.63 -9.18
CA ILE A 174 9.94 -0.64 -8.67
C ILE A 174 11.05 -0.36 -7.67
N GLU A 175 12.00 0.51 -8.02
CA GLU A 175 13.11 0.92 -7.14
C GLU A 175 12.61 1.61 -5.87
N GLN A 176 11.54 2.41 -5.95
CA GLN A 176 10.94 3.02 -4.76
C GLN A 176 10.40 1.97 -3.79
N GLY A 177 9.77 0.89 -4.29
CA GLY A 177 9.33 -0.22 -3.44
C GLY A 177 10.50 -0.93 -2.74
N GLU A 178 11.62 -1.11 -3.44
CA GLU A 178 12.83 -1.68 -2.85
C GLU A 178 13.41 -0.76 -1.78
N VAL A 179 13.52 0.55 -2.05
CA VAL A 179 13.97 1.55 -1.08
C VAL A 179 13.08 1.54 0.17
N ASN A 180 11.75 1.44 0.01
CA ASN A 180 10.81 1.40 1.13
C ASN A 180 11.08 0.19 2.04
N LEU A 181 11.26 -1.00 1.46
CA LEU A 181 11.57 -2.22 2.21
C LEU A 181 12.93 -2.13 2.92
N GLN A 182 13.97 -1.70 2.21
CA GLN A 182 15.31 -1.54 2.78
C GLN A 182 15.33 -0.49 3.90
N ALA A 183 14.62 0.62 3.75
CA ALA A 183 14.47 1.63 4.79
C ALA A 183 13.75 1.09 6.04
N TYR A 184 12.73 0.24 5.85
CA TYR A 184 12.08 -0.44 6.96
C TYR A 184 13.06 -1.36 7.70
N LEU A 185 13.79 -2.22 6.99
CA LEU A 185 14.79 -3.12 7.58
C LEU A 185 15.89 -2.34 8.30
N TYR A 186 16.35 -1.24 7.72
CA TYR A 186 17.32 -0.34 8.36
C TYR A 186 16.75 0.27 9.65
N SER A 187 15.48 0.73 9.64
CA SER A 187 14.83 1.26 10.85
C SER A 187 14.71 0.22 11.96
N GLN A 188 14.46 -1.05 11.63
CA GLN A 188 14.42 -2.14 12.61
C GLN A 188 15.80 -2.37 13.25
N LYS A 189 16.88 -2.34 12.47
CA LYS A 189 18.25 -2.43 12.99
C LYS A 189 18.55 -1.29 13.96
N LEU A 190 18.19 -0.06 13.64
CA LEU A 190 18.35 1.10 14.52
C LEU A 190 17.61 0.92 15.85
N LEU A 191 16.36 0.45 15.81
CA LEU A 191 15.52 0.26 17.00
C LEU A 191 15.99 -0.90 17.89
N SER A 192 16.55 -1.95 17.31
CA SER A 192 17.08 -3.11 18.06
C SER A 192 18.44 -2.87 18.70
N GLN A 193 19.01 -1.65 18.57
CA GLN A 193 20.36 -1.30 19.04
C GLN A 193 21.46 -2.26 18.52
N SER A 194 21.20 -2.92 17.41
CA SER A 194 22.19 -3.72 16.71
C SER A 194 23.28 -2.78 16.18
N LEU A 195 24.45 -2.80 16.79
CA LEU A 195 25.56 -1.87 16.52
C LEU A 195 26.18 -2.02 15.12
N GLU A 196 25.80 -3.02 14.36
CA GLU A 196 26.19 -3.16 12.96
C GLU A 196 25.24 -2.38 12.05
N LEU A 197 25.38 -1.05 12.12
CA LEU A 197 24.78 -0.19 11.10
C LEU A 197 25.46 -0.47 9.77
N ASP A 198 24.68 -0.78 8.78
CA ASP A 198 25.14 -0.90 7.40
C ASP A 198 25.56 0.49 6.90
N THR A 199 26.85 0.81 7.07
CA THR A 199 27.43 2.08 6.65
C THR A 199 27.41 2.25 5.13
N ASP A 200 27.26 1.15 4.39
CA ASP A 200 27.25 1.13 2.93
C ASP A 200 25.83 1.26 2.35
N ALA A 201 24.80 1.33 3.19
CA ALA A 201 23.44 1.55 2.73
C ALA A 201 23.30 2.87 1.95
N GLN A 202 22.51 2.85 0.88
CA GLN A 202 22.27 4.04 0.05
C GLN A 202 21.77 5.22 0.90
N PRO A 203 22.18 6.47 0.63
CA PRO A 203 21.77 7.65 1.39
C PRO A 203 20.25 7.74 1.55
N LYS A 204 19.49 7.52 0.48
CA LYS A 204 18.03 7.55 0.50
C LYS A 204 17.42 6.51 1.46
N VAL A 205 18.00 5.32 1.54
CA VAL A 205 17.60 4.24 2.47
C VAL A 205 17.88 4.65 3.92
N ARG A 206 19.07 5.19 4.18
CA ARG A 206 19.46 5.66 5.53
C ARG A 206 18.57 6.79 6.02
N ASP A 207 18.35 7.81 5.20
CA ASP A 207 17.55 8.98 5.55
C ASP A 207 16.10 8.58 5.84
N GLN A 208 15.50 7.77 4.96
CA GLN A 208 14.13 7.28 5.14
C GLN A 208 14.02 6.31 6.32
N GLY A 209 14.99 5.41 6.51
CA GLY A 209 15.00 4.46 7.63
C GLY A 209 15.23 5.12 8.97
N PHE A 210 16.13 6.10 9.06
CA PHE A 210 16.33 6.91 10.26
C PHE A 210 15.06 7.67 10.63
N ARG A 211 14.41 8.31 9.65
CA ARG A 211 13.15 9.00 9.86
C ARG A 211 12.06 8.06 10.38
N LYS A 212 11.92 6.86 9.80
CA LYS A 212 10.98 5.83 10.29
C LYS A 212 11.28 5.43 11.75
N ALA A 213 12.54 5.24 12.10
CA ALA A 213 12.94 4.90 13.47
C ALA A 213 12.59 6.02 14.46
N VAL A 214 12.90 7.28 14.14
CA VAL A 214 12.57 8.44 14.98
C VAL A 214 11.06 8.56 15.17
N VAL A 215 10.28 8.48 14.10
CA VAL A 215 8.82 8.58 14.16
C VAL A 215 8.23 7.48 15.06
N ARG A 216 8.75 6.26 15.02
CA ARG A 216 8.33 5.17 15.91
C ARG A 216 8.68 5.41 17.36
N ILE A 217 9.89 5.89 17.67
CA ILE A 217 10.31 6.19 19.05
C ILE A 217 9.40 7.25 19.67
N TYR A 218 9.05 8.27 18.92
CA TYR A 218 8.21 9.38 19.39
C TYR A 218 6.70 9.16 19.17
N GLU A 219 6.27 7.95 18.79
CA GLU A 219 4.85 7.59 18.58
C GLU A 219 4.09 8.63 17.74
N HIS A 220 4.72 9.18 16.71
CA HIS A 220 4.19 10.27 15.88
C HIS A 220 3.86 11.57 16.63
N ARG A 221 4.35 11.73 17.86
CA ARG A 221 4.22 12.99 18.63
C ARG A 221 5.37 13.93 18.30
N CYS A 222 5.07 15.22 18.24
CA CYS A 222 6.11 16.23 18.12
C CYS A 222 7.00 16.20 19.38
N ALA A 223 8.31 16.32 19.23
CA ALA A 223 9.25 16.32 20.35
C ALA A 223 9.23 17.63 21.16
N PHE A 224 8.30 18.55 20.83
CA PHE A 224 8.11 19.85 21.47
C PHE A 224 6.65 20.06 21.87
#